data_91e04876cc15285680cea1b6a4ac18a2
#
_entry.id   91e04876cc15285680cea1b6a4ac18a2
#
_cell.length_a   1.000
_cell.length_b   1.000
_cell.length_c   1.000
_cell.angle_alpha   90.00
_cell.angle_beta   90.00
_cell.angle_gamma   90.00
#
_symmetry.space_group_name_H-M   'P 1'
#
loop_
_entity.id
_entity.type
_entity.pdbx_description
1 polymer ?
#
loop_
_entity_poly.entity_id
_entity_poly.type
_entity_poly.pdbx_seq_one_letter_code
_entity_poly.pdbx_strand_id
1 'polypeptide(L)'
;MTGKKLLDMILLGVMLLSTLAVTGLFYYTEKVYKRPPIDEAAEQKALMAEVNAKSLPTFFKVDKMTISLTPKNEALNSRMRWLEIEIHMVLFEEKDLEQMKINLPLIQDRIIDITSKMGPDELNSLSGKILLEDRLKREINKSLGTIVVKNIFFASFIIQ
;
A
#
# COMPACT_ATOMS: atom_id res chain seq x y z
N MET A 1 51.91 16.93 57.62
CA MET A 1 50.50 17.44 57.73
C MET A 1 49.96 18.02 56.39
N THR A 2 50.74 18.02 55.33
CA THR A 2 50.37 18.63 54.03
C THR A 2 49.56 17.73 53.08
N GLY A 3 49.68 16.40 53.19
CA GLY A 3 49.02 15.49 52.27
C GLY A 3 47.50 15.39 52.41
N LYS A 4 46.96 15.50 53.65
CA LYS A 4 45.49 15.49 53.90
C LYS A 4 44.79 16.72 53.31
N LYS A 5 45.41 17.92 53.44
CA LYS A 5 44.81 19.15 52.89
C LYS A 5 44.79 19.15 51.38
N LEU A 6 45.75 18.49 50.70
CA LEU A 6 45.82 18.40 49.26
C LEU A 6 44.78 17.42 48.74
N LEU A 7 44.55 16.32 49.48
CA LEU A 7 43.56 15.30 49.17
C LEU A 7 42.12 15.86 49.37
N ASP A 8 41.89 16.62 50.43
CA ASP A 8 40.59 17.28 50.69
C ASP A 8 40.29 18.36 49.59
N MET A 9 41.30 19.08 49.10
CA MET A 9 41.15 20.08 48.06
C MET A 9 40.85 19.43 46.69
N ILE A 10 41.46 18.27 46.38
CA ILE A 10 41.14 17.51 45.19
C ILE A 10 39.72 16.92 45.26
N LEU A 11 39.33 16.40 46.42
CA LEU A 11 37.99 15.83 46.62
C LEU A 11 36.90 16.91 46.51
N LEU A 12 37.16 18.10 47.02
CA LEU A 12 36.27 19.26 46.91
C LEU A 12 36.16 19.72 45.45
N GLY A 13 37.27 19.71 44.68
CA GLY A 13 37.28 20.03 43.25
C GLY A 13 36.44 19.01 42.44
N VAL A 14 36.58 17.72 42.74
CA VAL A 14 35.77 16.68 42.04
C VAL A 14 34.30 16.80 42.37
N MET A 15 33.92 17.10 43.63
CA MET A 15 32.53 17.37 43.99
C MET A 15 31.97 18.58 43.28
N LEU A 16 32.72 19.64 43.16
CA LEU A 16 32.30 20.88 42.47
C LEU A 16 32.11 20.62 40.95
N LEU A 17 32.99 19.84 40.35
CA LEU A 17 32.94 19.50 38.96
C LEU A 17 31.75 18.56 38.65
N SER A 18 31.46 17.59 39.53
CA SER A 18 30.32 16.69 39.41
C SER A 18 28.96 17.43 39.55
N THR A 19 28.87 18.36 40.49
CA THR A 19 27.63 19.16 40.65
C THR A 19 27.39 20.09 39.45
N LEU A 20 28.45 20.69 38.88
CA LEU A 20 28.34 21.47 37.65
C LEU A 20 27.90 20.62 36.46
N ALA A 21 28.43 19.40 36.32
CA ALA A 21 28.05 18.50 35.26
C ALA A 21 26.56 18.08 35.36
N VAL A 22 26.09 17.75 36.56
CA VAL A 22 24.69 17.37 36.79
C VAL A 22 23.75 18.56 36.54
N THR A 23 24.12 19.77 37.01
CA THR A 23 23.31 20.99 36.80
C THR A 23 23.28 21.35 35.32
N GLY A 24 24.39 21.21 34.60
CA GLY A 24 24.45 21.40 33.16
C GLY A 24 23.59 20.43 32.35
N LEU A 25 23.61 19.14 32.73
CA LEU A 25 22.75 18.12 32.16
C LEU A 25 21.26 18.39 32.42
N PHE A 26 20.93 18.82 33.64
CA PHE A 26 19.55 19.16 33.98
C PHE A 26 19.04 20.37 33.18
N TYR A 27 19.87 21.40 33.06
CA TYR A 27 19.57 22.59 32.25
C TYR A 27 19.40 22.22 30.76
N TYR A 28 20.29 21.37 30.26
CA TYR A 28 20.21 20.86 28.88
C TYR A 28 18.92 20.06 28.61
N THR A 29 18.58 19.16 29.52
CA THR A 29 17.35 18.37 29.40
C THR A 29 16.09 19.22 29.54
N GLU A 30 16.11 20.25 30.36
CA GLU A 30 14.93 21.08 30.56
C GLU A 30 14.72 22.12 29.46
N LYS A 31 15.77 22.70 28.88
CA LYS A 31 15.66 23.74 27.86
C LYS A 31 15.83 23.27 26.42
N VAL A 32 16.70 22.30 26.19
CA VAL A 32 17.03 21.85 24.81
C VAL A 32 16.24 20.58 24.45
N TYR A 33 15.96 19.71 25.41
CA TYR A 33 15.30 18.44 25.17
C TYR A 33 13.80 18.42 25.48
N LYS A 34 13.18 19.57 25.77
CA LYS A 34 11.71 19.66 25.81
C LYS A 34 11.22 19.41 24.39
N ARG A 35 10.94 18.15 24.05
CA ARG A 35 10.00 17.88 22.96
C ARG A 35 8.72 18.64 23.32
N PRO A 36 8.20 19.50 22.44
CA PRO A 36 6.89 20.09 22.69
C PRO A 36 5.93 18.93 23.02
N PRO A 37 5.03 19.08 24.00
CA PRO A 37 4.01 18.07 24.26
C PRO A 37 3.41 17.70 22.91
N ILE A 38 3.37 16.39 22.61
CA ILE A 38 2.74 15.89 21.39
C ILE A 38 1.30 16.37 21.48
N ASP A 39 0.98 17.40 20.71
CA ASP A 39 -0.39 17.88 20.60
C ASP A 39 -1.11 16.88 19.69
N GLU A 40 -1.67 15.84 20.30
CA GLU A 40 -2.41 14.77 19.60
C GLU A 40 -3.49 15.35 18.68
N ALA A 41 -4.06 16.48 19.06
CA ALA A 41 -5.05 17.20 18.23
C ALA A 41 -4.42 17.86 17.00
N ALA A 42 -3.20 18.37 17.12
CA ALA A 42 -2.47 18.94 15.97
C ALA A 42 -1.96 17.84 15.03
N GLU A 43 -1.49 16.71 15.59
CA GLU A 43 -1.06 15.55 14.82
C GLU A 43 -2.23 14.88 14.10
N GLN A 44 -3.38 14.72 14.76
CA GLN A 44 -4.60 14.25 14.13
C GLN A 44 -5.10 15.18 13.03
N LYS A 45 -5.05 16.51 13.24
CA LYS A 45 -5.40 17.49 12.19
C LYS A 45 -4.43 17.44 11.01
N ALA A 46 -3.13 17.26 11.26
CA ALA A 46 -2.13 17.11 10.21
C ALA A 46 -2.34 15.82 9.41
N LEU A 47 -2.61 14.70 10.10
CA LEU A 47 -2.96 13.42 9.46
C LEU A 47 -4.26 13.52 8.65
N MET A 48 -5.30 14.16 9.19
CA MET A 48 -6.55 14.38 8.46
C MET A 48 -6.38 15.32 7.26
N ALA A 49 -5.53 16.34 7.38
CA ALA A 49 -5.20 17.23 6.26
C ALA A 49 -4.40 16.50 5.18
N GLU A 50 -3.49 15.61 5.55
CA GLU A 50 -2.73 14.77 4.62
C GLU A 50 -3.63 13.73 3.92
N VAL A 51 -4.57 13.13 4.65
CA VAL A 51 -5.57 12.21 4.10
C VAL A 51 -6.52 12.94 3.15
N ASN A 52 -6.95 14.17 3.48
CA ASN A 52 -7.81 14.99 2.62
C ASN A 52 -7.05 15.58 1.41
N ALA A 53 -5.74 15.84 1.53
CA ALA A 53 -4.90 16.28 0.42
C ALA A 53 -4.55 15.12 -0.55
N LYS A 54 -4.57 13.88 -0.08
CA LYS A 54 -4.54 12.69 -0.92
C LYS A 54 -5.93 12.51 -1.50
N SER A 55 -6.13 12.95 -2.75
CA SER A 55 -7.38 12.71 -3.50
C SER A 55 -7.85 11.28 -3.28
N LEU A 56 -9.12 11.13 -2.91
CA LEU A 56 -9.74 9.82 -2.76
C LEU A 56 -9.47 9.00 -4.03
N PRO A 57 -9.10 7.72 -3.91
CA PRO A 57 -8.84 6.91 -5.09
C PRO A 57 -10.10 6.83 -5.96
N THR A 58 -9.96 7.16 -7.23
CA THR A 58 -11.05 7.04 -8.20
C THR A 58 -11.19 5.59 -8.61
N PHE A 59 -12.39 5.04 -8.43
CA PHE A 59 -12.70 3.66 -8.80
C PHE A 59 -13.50 3.61 -10.10
N PHE A 60 -13.10 2.69 -10.98
CA PHE A 60 -13.87 2.28 -12.14
C PHE A 60 -14.33 0.85 -11.95
N LYS A 61 -15.65 0.63 -12.03
CA LYS A 61 -16.24 -0.70 -11.87
C LYS A 61 -16.47 -1.33 -13.23
N VAL A 62 -16.01 -2.58 -13.40
CA VAL A 62 -16.44 -3.46 -14.49
C VAL A 62 -17.47 -4.43 -13.90
N ASP A 63 -18.65 -4.42 -14.48
CA ASP A 63 -19.75 -5.25 -14.00
C ASP A 63 -19.42 -6.74 -14.12
N LYS A 64 -20.16 -7.52 -13.35
CA LYS A 64 -20.03 -8.97 -13.27
C LYS A 64 -20.05 -9.63 -14.66
N MET A 65 -19.05 -10.45 -14.93
CA MET A 65 -18.89 -11.19 -16.19
C MET A 65 -18.73 -12.69 -15.90
N THR A 66 -19.28 -13.52 -16.78
CA THR A 66 -19.10 -14.98 -16.74
C THR A 66 -18.23 -15.41 -17.93
N ILE A 67 -17.10 -16.02 -17.63
CA ILE A 67 -16.08 -16.41 -18.61
C ILE A 67 -15.92 -17.93 -18.59
N SER A 68 -15.96 -18.56 -19.77
CA SER A 68 -15.66 -19.98 -19.91
C SER A 68 -14.16 -20.23 -19.81
N LEU A 69 -13.76 -21.15 -18.94
CA LEU A 69 -12.37 -21.55 -18.74
C LEU A 69 -12.06 -22.84 -19.49
N THR A 70 -11.01 -22.82 -20.29
CA THR A 70 -10.55 -24.01 -21.00
C THR A 70 -9.59 -24.79 -20.11
N PRO A 71 -9.87 -26.08 -19.82
CA PRO A 71 -8.94 -26.90 -19.05
C PRO A 71 -7.63 -27.08 -19.82
N LYS A 72 -6.49 -26.86 -19.20
CA LYS A 72 -5.16 -27.07 -19.82
C LYS A 72 -4.81 -28.54 -20.07
N ASN A 73 -5.46 -29.47 -19.39
CA ASN A 73 -5.24 -30.89 -19.53
C ASN A 73 -6.42 -31.52 -20.28
N GLU A 74 -6.15 -32.05 -21.44
CA GLU A 74 -7.10 -32.85 -22.26
C GLU A 74 -7.45 -34.25 -21.65
N ALA A 75 -7.35 -34.40 -20.33
CA ALA A 75 -7.84 -35.61 -19.69
C ALA A 75 -9.34 -35.75 -19.97
N LEU A 76 -9.75 -36.92 -20.49
CA LEU A 76 -11.05 -37.29 -21.03
C LEU A 76 -12.29 -36.94 -20.18
N ASN A 77 -12.15 -36.27 -19.02
CA ASN A 77 -13.22 -35.91 -18.10
C ASN A 77 -13.13 -34.44 -17.57
N SER A 78 -12.38 -33.55 -18.20
CA SER A 78 -12.35 -32.16 -17.75
C SER A 78 -13.61 -31.42 -18.15
N ARG A 79 -14.53 -31.30 -17.17
CA ARG A 79 -15.75 -30.48 -17.32
C ARG A 79 -15.39 -29.05 -17.59
N MET A 80 -16.09 -28.41 -18.51
CA MET A 80 -16.01 -26.97 -18.75
C MET A 80 -16.35 -26.26 -17.44
N ARG A 81 -15.50 -25.35 -17.01
CA ARG A 81 -15.69 -24.54 -15.81
C ARG A 81 -15.96 -23.09 -16.20
N TRP A 82 -16.68 -22.40 -15.34
CA TRP A 82 -17.02 -21.00 -15.54
C TRP A 82 -16.43 -20.18 -14.42
N LEU A 83 -15.84 -19.03 -14.79
CA LEU A 83 -15.42 -18.01 -13.83
C LEU A 83 -16.43 -16.87 -13.86
N GLU A 84 -17.01 -16.59 -12.71
CA GLU A 84 -17.76 -15.37 -12.46
C GLU A 84 -16.84 -14.37 -11.79
N ILE A 85 -16.63 -13.23 -12.43
CA ILE A 85 -15.68 -12.21 -11.96
C ILE A 85 -16.31 -10.81 -12.00
N GLU A 86 -16.08 -10.04 -10.94
CA GLU A 86 -16.40 -8.62 -10.85
C GLU A 86 -15.12 -7.87 -10.47
N ILE A 87 -14.79 -6.80 -11.21
CA ILE A 87 -13.50 -6.13 -11.11
C ILE A 87 -13.70 -4.66 -10.80
N HIS A 88 -12.97 -4.17 -9.79
CA HIS A 88 -12.85 -2.76 -9.48
C HIS A 88 -11.41 -2.31 -9.77
N MET A 89 -11.25 -1.28 -10.57
CA MET A 89 -9.96 -0.71 -10.95
C MET A 89 -9.77 0.64 -10.28
N VAL A 90 -8.62 0.84 -9.65
CA VAL A 90 -8.21 2.15 -9.14
C VAL A 90 -7.48 2.88 -10.24
N LEU A 91 -7.91 4.10 -10.52
CA LEU A 91 -7.29 4.97 -11.53
C LEU A 91 -6.26 5.90 -10.89
N PHE A 92 -5.30 6.38 -11.69
CA PHE A 92 -4.34 7.39 -11.26
C PHE A 92 -5.00 8.76 -11.12
N GLU A 93 -5.89 9.11 -12.05
CA GLU A 93 -6.53 10.42 -12.11
C GLU A 93 -8.04 10.27 -12.39
N GLU A 94 -8.84 11.19 -11.86
CA GLU A 94 -10.30 11.19 -12.07
C GLU A 94 -10.68 11.44 -13.54
N LYS A 95 -9.89 12.23 -14.25
CA LYS A 95 -10.11 12.51 -15.69
C LYS A 95 -10.09 11.24 -16.56
N ASP A 96 -9.40 10.19 -16.12
CA ASP A 96 -9.26 8.93 -16.85
C ASP A 96 -10.57 8.11 -16.85
N LEU A 97 -11.52 8.45 -15.97
CA LEU A 97 -12.82 7.78 -15.85
C LEU A 97 -13.59 7.77 -17.19
N GLU A 98 -13.58 8.88 -17.90
CA GLU A 98 -14.29 8.98 -19.18
C GLU A 98 -13.65 8.11 -20.25
N GLN A 99 -12.33 8.08 -20.31
CA GLN A 99 -11.59 7.19 -21.20
C GLN A 99 -11.88 5.71 -20.91
N MET A 100 -11.98 5.34 -19.63
CA MET A 100 -12.33 3.98 -19.21
C MET A 100 -13.74 3.58 -19.63
N LYS A 101 -14.72 4.49 -19.52
CA LYS A 101 -16.10 4.27 -19.95
C LYS A 101 -16.20 4.04 -21.46
N ILE A 102 -15.55 4.91 -22.24
CA ILE A 102 -15.57 4.82 -23.72
C ILE A 102 -14.92 3.50 -24.18
N ASN A 103 -13.85 3.08 -23.52
CA ASN A 103 -13.12 1.86 -23.87
C ASN A 103 -13.58 0.60 -23.10
N LEU A 104 -14.71 0.64 -22.40
CA LEU A 104 -15.22 -0.49 -21.64
C LEU A 104 -15.30 -1.80 -22.45
N PRO A 105 -15.81 -1.81 -23.72
CA PRO A 105 -15.84 -3.05 -24.51
C PRO A 105 -14.44 -3.62 -24.77
N LEU A 106 -13.44 -2.77 -25.02
CA LEU A 106 -12.05 -3.20 -25.19
C LEU A 106 -11.47 -3.78 -23.91
N ILE A 107 -11.77 -3.17 -22.75
CA ILE A 107 -11.34 -3.65 -21.44
C ILE A 107 -11.94 -5.02 -21.14
N GLN A 108 -13.24 -5.21 -21.40
CA GLN A 108 -13.92 -6.49 -21.23
C GLN A 108 -13.33 -7.57 -22.12
N ASP A 109 -13.05 -7.25 -23.38
CA ASP A 109 -12.39 -8.17 -24.32
C ASP A 109 -11.01 -8.63 -23.79
N ARG A 110 -10.19 -7.70 -23.26
CA ARG A 110 -8.90 -8.04 -22.67
C ARG A 110 -9.03 -8.91 -21.43
N ILE A 111 -10.02 -8.65 -20.59
CA ILE A 111 -10.30 -9.48 -19.40
C ILE A 111 -10.63 -10.91 -19.84
N ILE A 112 -11.52 -11.07 -20.81
CA ILE A 112 -11.91 -12.37 -21.34
C ILE A 112 -10.71 -13.10 -21.94
N ASP A 113 -9.94 -12.42 -22.82
CA ASP A 113 -8.80 -13.01 -23.52
C ASP A 113 -7.70 -13.50 -22.56
N ILE A 114 -7.37 -12.72 -21.54
CA ILE A 114 -6.35 -13.10 -20.57
C ILE A 114 -6.84 -14.22 -19.66
N THR A 115 -8.07 -14.11 -19.17
CA THR A 115 -8.63 -15.05 -18.20
C THR A 115 -8.89 -16.42 -18.83
N SER A 116 -9.39 -16.47 -20.06
CA SER A 116 -9.66 -17.73 -20.78
C SER A 116 -8.39 -18.54 -21.09
N LYS A 117 -7.23 -17.91 -21.12
CA LYS A 117 -5.91 -18.55 -21.31
C LYS A 117 -5.34 -19.17 -20.04
N MET A 118 -5.93 -18.88 -18.88
CA MET A 118 -5.51 -19.41 -17.58
C MET A 118 -6.37 -20.63 -17.21
N GLY A 119 -5.74 -21.66 -16.66
CA GLY A 119 -6.45 -22.84 -16.21
C GLY A 119 -7.25 -22.59 -14.92
N PRO A 120 -8.37 -23.30 -14.70
CA PRO A 120 -9.18 -23.12 -13.49
C PRO A 120 -8.41 -23.37 -12.19
N ASP A 121 -7.49 -24.35 -12.17
CA ASP A 121 -6.67 -24.65 -10.99
C ASP A 121 -5.62 -23.55 -10.73
N GLU A 122 -5.08 -22.96 -11.80
CA GLU A 122 -4.17 -21.80 -11.72
C GLU A 122 -4.91 -20.61 -11.11
N LEU A 123 -6.09 -20.29 -11.61
CA LEU A 123 -6.93 -19.18 -11.15
C LEU A 123 -7.45 -19.35 -9.70
N ASN A 124 -7.61 -20.58 -9.24
CA ASN A 124 -8.04 -20.87 -7.87
C ASN A 124 -6.92 -20.65 -6.85
N SER A 125 -5.66 -20.60 -7.28
CA SER A 125 -4.51 -20.35 -6.42
C SER A 125 -4.33 -18.86 -6.13
N LEU A 126 -3.74 -18.51 -4.96
CA LEU A 126 -3.38 -17.13 -4.62
C LEU A 126 -2.39 -16.55 -5.63
N SER A 127 -1.37 -17.32 -6.02
CA SER A 127 -0.37 -16.90 -7.01
C SER A 127 -1.00 -16.66 -8.38
N GLY A 128 -1.97 -17.46 -8.80
CA GLY A 128 -2.71 -17.27 -10.05
C GLY A 128 -3.54 -15.99 -10.04
N LYS A 129 -4.17 -15.64 -8.92
CA LYS A 129 -4.93 -14.39 -8.79
C LYS A 129 -4.01 -13.16 -8.87
N ILE A 130 -2.85 -13.20 -8.21
CA ILE A 130 -1.84 -12.11 -8.29
C ILE A 130 -1.32 -11.98 -9.72
N LEU A 131 -1.04 -13.10 -10.38
CA LEU A 131 -0.59 -13.10 -11.76
C LEU A 131 -1.65 -12.56 -12.72
N LEU A 132 -2.93 -12.91 -12.52
CA LEU A 132 -4.03 -12.37 -13.30
C LEU A 132 -4.15 -10.85 -13.13
N GLU A 133 -4.11 -10.35 -11.88
CA GLU A 133 -4.14 -8.91 -11.58
C GLU A 133 -3.04 -8.16 -12.34
N ASP A 134 -1.81 -8.65 -12.26
CA ASP A 134 -0.66 -8.01 -12.89
C ASP A 134 -0.74 -8.05 -14.43
N ARG A 135 -1.18 -9.18 -15.01
CA ARG A 135 -1.41 -9.29 -16.45
C ARG A 135 -2.52 -8.37 -16.94
N LEU A 136 -3.66 -8.34 -16.25
CA LEU A 136 -4.78 -7.46 -16.58
C LEU A 136 -4.34 -5.99 -16.54
N LYS A 137 -3.68 -5.57 -15.48
CA LYS A 137 -3.19 -4.20 -15.34
C LYS A 137 -2.27 -3.79 -16.50
N ARG A 138 -1.32 -4.65 -16.86
CA ARG A 138 -0.40 -4.36 -17.97
C ARG A 138 -1.09 -4.29 -19.31
N GLU A 139 -1.92 -5.28 -19.64
CA GLU A 139 -2.55 -5.35 -20.96
C GLU A 139 -3.63 -4.29 -21.15
N ILE A 140 -4.39 -3.93 -20.10
CA ILE A 140 -5.35 -2.83 -20.16
C ILE A 140 -4.63 -1.50 -20.39
N ASN A 141 -3.60 -1.17 -19.60
CA ASN A 141 -2.81 0.05 -19.80
C ASN A 141 -2.18 0.11 -21.20
N LYS A 142 -1.65 -1.02 -21.67
CA LYS A 142 -1.09 -1.13 -23.02
C LYS A 142 -2.15 -0.91 -24.11
N SER A 143 -3.33 -1.47 -23.95
CA SER A 143 -4.44 -1.32 -24.92
C SER A 143 -4.98 0.10 -24.96
N LEU A 144 -4.95 0.82 -23.85
CA LEU A 144 -5.34 2.22 -23.75
C LEU A 144 -4.25 3.19 -24.26
N GLY A 145 -3.01 2.71 -24.46
CA GLY A 145 -1.86 3.51 -24.86
C GLY A 145 -1.32 4.45 -23.77
N THR A 146 -1.89 4.42 -22.57
CA THR A 146 -1.53 5.27 -21.44
C THR A 146 -1.63 4.48 -20.12
N ILE A 147 -0.87 4.92 -19.10
CA ILE A 147 -0.92 4.29 -17.77
C ILE A 147 -2.06 4.92 -16.96
N VAL A 148 -3.23 4.32 -17.05
CA VAL A 148 -4.47 4.77 -16.41
C VAL A 148 -4.78 3.95 -15.15
N VAL A 149 -4.64 2.63 -15.23
CA VAL A 149 -4.98 1.70 -14.14
C VAL A 149 -3.79 1.55 -13.20
N LYS A 150 -3.99 1.91 -11.94
CA LYS A 150 -3.02 1.83 -10.85
C LYS A 150 -3.05 0.45 -10.18
N ASN A 151 -4.24 0.02 -9.75
CA ASN A 151 -4.47 -1.27 -9.09
C ASN A 151 -5.78 -1.88 -9.57
N ILE A 152 -5.90 -3.21 -9.41
CA ILE A 152 -7.11 -3.97 -9.72
C ILE A 152 -7.52 -4.74 -8.47
N PHE A 153 -8.81 -4.79 -8.20
CA PHE A 153 -9.40 -5.56 -7.11
C PHE A 153 -10.52 -6.45 -7.65
N PHE A 154 -10.55 -7.69 -7.23
CA PHE A 154 -11.63 -8.63 -7.54
C PHE A 154 -12.70 -8.53 -6.45
N ALA A 155 -13.85 -7.94 -6.77
CA ALA A 155 -14.99 -7.84 -5.86
C ALA A 155 -15.76 -9.17 -5.77
N SER A 156 -15.81 -9.93 -6.87
CA SER A 156 -16.31 -11.30 -6.93
C SER A 156 -15.36 -12.15 -7.76
N PHE A 157 -15.08 -13.38 -7.31
CA PHE A 157 -14.22 -14.33 -8.01
C PHE A 157 -14.65 -15.77 -7.66
N ILE A 158 -15.52 -16.34 -8.47
CA ILE A 158 -16.14 -17.64 -8.23
C ILE A 158 -15.90 -18.56 -9.43
N ILE A 159 -15.30 -19.73 -9.20
CA ILE A 159 -15.11 -20.77 -10.21
C ILE A 159 -16.10 -21.89 -9.94
N GLN A 160 -16.90 -22.23 -10.94
CA GLN A 160 -17.93 -23.29 -10.90
C GLN A 160 -17.65 -24.38 -11.91
#